data_713d1b81c0f0dfc31fb17a54b8ce434f
#
_entry.id   713d1b81c0f0dfc31fb17a54b8ce434f
#
_cell.length_a   1.000
_cell.length_b   1.000
_cell.length_c   1.000
_cell.angle_alpha   90.00
_cell.angle_beta   90.00
_cell.angle_gamma   90.00
#
_symmetry.space_group_name_H-M   'P 1'
#
loop_
_entity.id
_entity.type
_entity.pdbx_description
1 polymer ?
#
loop_
_entity_poly.entity_id
_entity_poly.type
_entity_poly.pdbx_seq_one_letter_code
_entity_poly.pdbx_strand_id
1 'polypeptide(L)'
;RPCVEQMYFYNDDDGRSSFINFINTFKNQAAWSIEDRKSFVRVYSNTGAHVEIFANKPETEQNGISSIEAYLNERKLSPSVIIHRGHSFHTESTLEKIPSSAKLIFVGSCGGFYKISMALENAPEAHIISTKQVGTKTINDAMLLALNENIRTGKDIVWNDFWDKMREKLRDNQYFND
;
A
#
# COMPACT_ATOMS: atom_id res chain seq x y z
N ARG A 1 -11.38 5.33 -15.41
CA ARG A 1 -10.95 5.93 -14.12
C ARG A 1 -9.64 5.28 -13.72
N PRO A 2 -8.70 6.01 -13.08
CA PRO A 2 -7.46 5.41 -12.58
C PRO A 2 -7.76 4.39 -11.46
N CYS A 3 -6.89 3.40 -11.32
CA CYS A 3 -6.77 2.66 -10.07
C CYS A 3 -6.07 3.58 -9.07
N VAL A 4 -6.73 3.94 -7.99
CA VAL A 4 -6.20 4.84 -6.97
C VAL A 4 -5.75 4.02 -5.76
N GLU A 5 -4.49 4.17 -5.40
CA GLU A 5 -3.90 3.59 -4.20
C GLU A 5 -3.59 4.70 -3.19
N GLN A 6 -3.93 4.49 -1.93
CA GLN A 6 -3.51 5.35 -0.84
C GLN A 6 -2.65 4.58 0.15
N MET A 7 -1.42 5.05 0.33
CA MET A 7 -0.47 4.49 1.27
C MET A 7 -0.35 5.39 2.50
N TYR A 8 -0.51 4.79 3.66
CA TYR A 8 -0.37 5.42 4.97
C TYR A 8 0.99 5.08 5.54
N PHE A 9 1.90 6.05 5.57
CA PHE A 9 3.22 5.93 6.19
C PHE A 9 3.24 6.68 7.52
N TYR A 10 3.52 5.95 8.59
CA TYR A 10 3.57 6.51 9.94
C TYR A 10 4.98 6.98 10.30
N ASN A 11 5.05 7.98 11.18
CA ASN A 11 6.32 8.59 11.59
C ASN A 11 7.02 7.76 12.67
N ASP A 12 7.28 6.51 12.37
CA ASP A 12 8.09 5.59 13.12
C ASP A 12 9.26 5.07 12.27
N ASP A 13 10.15 4.27 12.83
CA ASP A 13 11.33 3.75 12.13
C ASP A 13 10.95 2.86 10.93
N ASP A 14 9.93 2.02 11.05
CA ASP A 14 9.41 1.19 9.96
C ASP A 14 8.75 2.03 8.87
N GLY A 15 7.90 2.97 9.23
CA GLY A 15 7.21 3.85 8.29
C GLY A 15 8.17 4.72 7.49
N ARG A 16 9.14 5.36 8.16
CA ARG A 16 10.18 6.17 7.49
C ARG A 16 11.05 5.35 6.56
N SER A 17 11.52 4.20 7.02
CA SER A 17 12.35 3.29 6.24
C SER A 17 11.59 2.74 5.02
N SER A 18 10.34 2.38 5.18
CA SER A 18 9.47 1.89 4.10
C SER A 18 9.15 2.99 3.09
N PHE A 19 8.98 4.24 3.53
CA PHE A 19 8.77 5.38 2.62
C PHE A 19 9.99 5.62 1.73
N ILE A 20 11.21 5.57 2.28
CA ILE A 20 12.45 5.68 1.49
C ILE A 20 12.52 4.57 0.44
N ASN A 21 12.23 3.34 0.83
CA ASN A 21 12.21 2.21 -0.11
C ASN A 21 11.12 2.37 -1.19
N PHE A 22 9.95 2.86 -0.83
CA PHE A 22 8.87 3.16 -1.76
C PHE A 22 9.34 4.14 -2.84
N ILE A 23 9.92 5.27 -2.46
CA ILE A 23 10.45 6.26 -3.41
C ILE A 23 11.53 5.63 -4.29
N ASN A 24 12.48 4.90 -3.70
CA ASN A 24 13.57 4.27 -4.44
C ASN A 24 13.08 3.20 -5.44
N THR A 25 11.97 2.52 -5.13
CA THR A 25 11.36 1.54 -6.03
C THR A 25 10.92 2.15 -7.34
N PHE A 26 10.35 3.36 -7.31
CA PHE A 26 9.82 4.03 -8.51
C PHE A 26 10.81 4.99 -9.16
N LYS A 27 11.84 5.38 -8.42
CA LYS A 27 12.88 6.28 -8.93
C LYS A 27 13.62 5.64 -10.10
N ASN A 28 13.78 6.41 -11.18
CA ASN A 28 14.46 5.97 -12.40
C ASN A 28 13.79 4.81 -13.16
N GLN A 29 12.51 4.55 -12.92
CA GLN A 29 11.73 3.60 -13.70
C GLN A 29 10.92 4.32 -14.78
N ALA A 30 11.18 4.02 -16.06
CA ALA A 30 10.50 4.68 -17.19
C ALA A 30 8.96 4.48 -17.18
N ALA A 31 8.49 3.38 -16.59
CA ALA A 31 7.06 3.08 -16.47
C ALA A 31 6.32 3.96 -15.45
N TRP A 32 7.04 4.72 -14.63
CA TRP A 32 6.47 5.50 -13.53
C TRP A 32 7.04 6.92 -13.49
N SER A 33 6.22 7.85 -13.00
CA SER A 33 6.63 9.21 -12.66
C SER A 33 6.33 9.52 -11.21
N ILE A 34 7.18 10.34 -10.59
CA ILE A 34 7.03 10.78 -9.21
C ILE A 34 6.80 12.29 -9.21
N GLU A 35 5.72 12.72 -8.58
CA GLU A 35 5.41 14.11 -8.29
C GLU A 35 5.55 14.34 -6.80
N ASP A 36 6.60 15.08 -6.41
CA ASP A 36 6.87 15.42 -5.00
C ASP A 36 6.11 16.69 -4.61
N ARG A 37 5.24 16.57 -3.62
CA ARG A 37 4.48 17.68 -3.03
C ARG A 37 4.93 17.95 -1.59
N LYS A 38 4.50 19.07 -1.02
CA LYS A 38 4.94 19.51 0.30
C LYS A 38 4.80 18.42 1.38
N SER A 39 3.65 17.75 1.46
CA SER A 39 3.32 16.80 2.53
C SER A 39 3.04 15.37 2.05
N PHE A 40 2.99 15.14 0.75
CA PHE A 40 2.78 13.83 0.16
C PHE A 40 3.47 13.70 -1.20
N VAL A 41 3.53 12.49 -1.70
CA VAL A 41 4.05 12.16 -3.02
C VAL A 41 2.93 11.50 -3.83
N ARG A 42 2.83 11.84 -5.11
CA ARG A 42 2.00 11.15 -6.08
C ARG A 42 2.90 10.40 -7.05
N VAL A 43 2.74 9.09 -7.14
CA VAL A 43 3.38 8.25 -8.15
C VAL A 43 2.32 7.82 -9.15
N TYR A 44 2.60 7.92 -10.44
CA TYR A 44 1.64 7.53 -11.46
C TYR A 44 2.29 6.78 -12.62
N SER A 45 1.53 5.86 -13.21
CA SER A 45 1.99 5.07 -14.33
C SER A 45 2.08 5.89 -15.62
N ASN A 46 3.17 5.71 -16.38
CA ASN A 46 3.36 6.28 -17.72
C ASN A 46 2.92 5.29 -18.81
N THR A 47 2.84 4.00 -18.49
CA THR A 47 2.50 2.91 -19.40
C THR A 47 1.61 1.88 -18.71
N GLY A 48 0.83 1.15 -19.50
CA GLY A 48 -0.10 0.16 -18.98
C GLY A 48 -1.41 0.77 -18.47
N ALA A 49 -1.99 0.18 -17.45
CA ALA A 49 -3.18 0.70 -16.80
C ALA A 49 -2.88 2.03 -16.09
N HIS A 50 -3.86 2.92 -16.05
CA HIS A 50 -3.73 4.19 -15.35
C HIS A 50 -3.82 3.93 -13.82
N VAL A 51 -2.67 4.01 -13.16
CA VAL A 51 -2.52 3.85 -11.72
C VAL A 51 -2.01 5.15 -11.11
N GLU A 52 -2.58 5.58 -10.02
CA GLU A 52 -2.12 6.71 -9.21
C GLU A 52 -1.96 6.27 -7.76
N ILE A 53 -0.77 6.42 -7.20
CA ILE A 53 -0.43 6.07 -5.83
C ILE A 53 -0.18 7.35 -5.05
N PHE A 54 -0.88 7.53 -3.96
CA PHE A 54 -0.73 8.68 -3.06
C PHE A 54 -0.13 8.22 -1.74
N ALA A 55 1.01 8.77 -1.37
CA ALA A 55 1.76 8.41 -0.18
C ALA A 55 2.04 9.66 0.67
N ASN A 56 1.55 9.73 1.88
CA ASN A 56 1.92 10.81 2.80
C ASN A 56 3.38 10.69 3.23
N LYS A 57 4.05 11.83 3.41
CA LYS A 57 5.39 11.85 4.00
C LYS A 57 5.30 11.57 5.50
N PRO A 58 6.11 10.65 6.05
CA PRO A 58 6.02 10.29 7.47
C PRO A 58 6.18 11.49 8.42
N GLU A 59 7.08 12.42 8.09
CA GLU A 59 7.40 13.58 8.92
C GLU A 59 6.22 14.56 9.05
N THR A 60 5.31 14.56 8.07
CA THR A 60 4.12 15.41 8.04
C THR A 60 2.83 14.60 8.10
N GLU A 61 2.89 13.42 8.66
CA GLU A 61 1.89 12.35 8.69
C GLU A 61 0.44 12.83 8.52
N GLN A 62 -0.11 13.47 9.55
CA GLN A 62 -1.53 13.90 9.52
C GLN A 62 -1.82 14.96 8.46
N ASN A 63 -0.91 15.90 8.25
CA ASN A 63 -1.06 16.91 7.19
C ASN A 63 -0.99 16.28 5.80
N GLY A 64 -0.14 15.29 5.62
CA GLY A 64 -0.02 14.53 4.37
C GLY A 64 -1.31 13.77 4.06
N ILE A 65 -1.85 13.06 5.03
CA ILE A 65 -3.11 12.31 4.91
C ILE A 65 -4.26 13.26 4.54
N SER A 66 -4.44 14.35 5.29
CA SER A 66 -5.49 15.34 5.03
C SER A 66 -5.33 16.01 3.66
N SER A 67 -4.10 16.29 3.24
CA SER A 67 -3.82 16.87 1.91
C SER A 67 -4.16 15.91 0.78
N ILE A 68 -3.90 14.63 0.95
CA ILE A 68 -4.29 13.58 -0.01
C ILE A 68 -5.81 13.50 -0.11
N GLU A 69 -6.51 13.45 1.03
CA GLU A 69 -7.98 13.40 1.08
C GLU A 69 -8.60 14.60 0.34
N ALA A 70 -8.11 15.81 0.62
CA ALA A 70 -8.56 17.02 -0.07
C ALA A 70 -8.32 16.95 -1.59
N TYR A 71 -7.14 16.51 -2.01
CA TYR A 71 -6.77 16.36 -3.42
C TYR A 71 -7.64 15.33 -4.15
N LEU A 72 -7.92 14.20 -3.50
CA LEU A 72 -8.78 13.15 -4.07
C LEU A 72 -10.24 13.63 -4.18
N ASN A 73 -10.74 14.32 -3.15
CA ASN A 73 -12.10 14.87 -3.14
C ASN A 73 -12.31 15.90 -4.26
N GLU A 74 -11.36 16.83 -4.44
CA GLU A 74 -11.40 17.81 -5.53
C GLU A 74 -11.49 17.13 -6.90
N ARG A 75 -10.76 16.04 -7.09
CA ARG A 75 -10.75 15.27 -8.34
C ARG A 75 -11.88 14.24 -8.45
N LYS A 76 -12.73 14.11 -7.44
CA LYS A 76 -13.79 13.07 -7.33
C LYS A 76 -13.23 11.66 -7.53
N LEU A 77 -12.09 11.40 -6.91
CA LEU A 77 -11.43 10.11 -6.89
C LEU A 77 -11.61 9.45 -5.52
N SER A 78 -11.71 8.13 -5.51
CA SER A 78 -11.76 7.33 -4.29
C SER A 78 -10.75 6.21 -4.36
N PRO A 79 -9.98 5.94 -3.30
CA PRO A 79 -9.03 4.85 -3.29
C PRO A 79 -9.73 3.49 -3.42
N SER A 80 -9.18 2.63 -4.26
CA SER A 80 -9.55 1.22 -4.39
C SER A 80 -8.55 0.28 -3.74
N VAL A 81 -7.34 0.78 -3.46
CA VAL A 81 -6.29 0.04 -2.75
C VAL A 81 -5.82 0.88 -1.56
N ILE A 82 -5.81 0.27 -0.39
CA ILE A 82 -5.33 0.89 0.86
C ILE A 82 -4.15 0.10 1.38
N ILE A 83 -3.06 0.79 1.71
CA ILE A 83 -1.82 0.18 2.18
C ILE A 83 -1.38 0.84 3.47
N HIS A 84 -1.21 0.05 4.52
CA HIS A 84 -0.66 0.48 5.80
C HIS A 84 0.82 0.12 5.90
N ARG A 85 1.66 1.11 6.24
CA ARG A 85 3.11 0.93 6.47
C ARG A 85 3.54 1.66 7.74
N GLY A 86 3.83 0.89 8.77
CA GLY A 86 4.22 1.35 10.10
C GLY A 86 3.99 0.25 11.13
N HIS A 87 4.28 0.55 12.38
CA HIS A 87 4.03 -0.39 13.47
C HIS A 87 2.54 -0.69 13.69
N SER A 88 2.25 -1.85 14.28
CA SER A 88 0.88 -2.37 14.46
C SER A 88 -0.01 -1.46 15.34
N PHE A 89 0.56 -0.67 16.24
CA PHE A 89 -0.22 0.25 17.07
C PHE A 89 -0.84 1.42 16.27
N HIS A 90 -0.36 1.69 15.06
CA HIS A 90 -0.98 2.66 14.14
C HIS A 90 -2.06 2.04 13.23
N THR A 91 -2.22 0.73 13.24
CA THR A 91 -3.12 0.04 12.28
C THR A 91 -4.55 0.53 12.39
N GLU A 92 -5.08 0.71 13.61
CA GLU A 92 -6.45 1.21 13.82
C GLU A 92 -6.68 2.57 13.14
N SER A 93 -5.73 3.48 13.27
CA SER A 93 -5.80 4.80 12.62
C SER A 93 -5.92 4.75 11.10
N THR A 94 -5.33 3.72 10.47
CA THR A 94 -5.52 3.47 9.03
C THR A 94 -6.88 2.84 8.75
N LEU A 95 -7.27 1.82 9.53
CA LEU A 95 -8.47 1.04 9.28
C LEU A 95 -9.75 1.87 9.45
N GLU A 96 -9.77 2.82 10.38
CA GLU A 96 -10.87 3.78 10.56
C GLU A 96 -11.09 4.71 9.34
N LYS A 97 -10.07 4.89 8.50
CA LYS A 97 -10.11 5.75 7.31
C LYS A 97 -10.37 4.98 6.01
N ILE A 98 -10.59 3.67 6.07
CA ILE A 98 -10.85 2.87 4.88
C ILE A 98 -12.17 3.28 4.23
N PRO A 99 -12.15 3.72 2.96
CA PRO A 99 -13.37 4.04 2.24
C PRO A 99 -14.07 2.75 1.77
N SER A 100 -15.40 2.81 1.64
CA SER A 100 -16.20 1.68 1.09
C SER A 100 -15.84 1.32 -0.35
N SER A 101 -15.11 2.18 -1.05
CA SER A 101 -14.58 1.93 -2.40
C SER A 101 -13.39 0.98 -2.41
N ALA A 102 -12.77 0.69 -1.27
CA ALA A 102 -11.61 -0.19 -1.18
C ALA A 102 -11.96 -1.60 -1.64
N LYS A 103 -11.13 -2.15 -2.52
CA LYS A 103 -11.22 -3.52 -3.04
C LYS A 103 -10.04 -4.37 -2.60
N LEU A 104 -8.95 -3.74 -2.21
CA LEU A 104 -7.76 -4.39 -1.70
C LEU A 104 -7.20 -3.58 -0.51
N ILE A 105 -6.93 -4.26 0.58
CA ILE A 105 -6.36 -3.68 1.79
C ILE A 105 -5.11 -4.48 2.15
N PHE A 106 -3.98 -3.81 2.21
CA PHE A 106 -2.70 -4.40 2.60
C PHE A 106 -2.26 -3.84 3.96
N VAL A 107 -2.25 -4.70 4.97
CA VAL A 107 -1.84 -4.35 6.34
C VAL A 107 -0.42 -4.86 6.57
N GLY A 108 0.56 -4.06 6.17
CA GLY A 108 1.99 -4.36 6.29
C GLY A 108 2.55 -4.05 7.68
N SER A 109 2.02 -4.71 8.71
CA SER A 109 2.46 -4.56 10.11
C SER A 109 2.40 -5.90 10.84
N CYS A 110 3.07 -5.99 11.99
CA CYS A 110 3.01 -7.20 12.82
C CYS A 110 1.57 -7.47 13.30
N GLY A 111 1.10 -8.70 13.14
CA GLY A 111 -0.20 -9.12 13.66
C GLY A 111 -1.41 -8.41 13.04
N GLY A 112 -1.28 -7.86 11.84
CA GLY A 112 -2.39 -7.20 11.13
C GLY A 112 -3.62 -8.09 10.95
N PHE A 113 -3.44 -9.40 10.97
CA PHE A 113 -4.51 -10.39 10.91
C PHE A 113 -5.59 -10.18 11.98
N TYR A 114 -5.20 -9.79 13.19
CA TYR A 114 -6.14 -9.61 14.30
C TYR A 114 -7.03 -8.37 14.18
N LYS A 115 -6.78 -7.52 13.19
CA LYS A 115 -7.54 -6.29 12.90
C LYS A 115 -8.41 -6.39 11.64
N ILE A 116 -8.48 -7.56 11.01
CA ILE A 116 -9.22 -7.77 9.73
C ILE A 116 -10.70 -7.41 9.87
N SER A 117 -11.34 -7.71 11.01
CA SER A 117 -12.75 -7.39 11.23
C SER A 117 -13.05 -5.90 11.06
N MET A 118 -12.20 -5.02 11.58
CA MET A 118 -12.37 -3.56 11.41
C MET A 118 -12.29 -3.14 9.94
N ALA A 119 -11.39 -3.75 9.18
CA ALA A 119 -11.28 -3.47 7.74
C ALA A 119 -12.57 -3.86 7.00
N LEU A 120 -13.12 -5.04 7.32
CA LEU A 120 -14.32 -5.56 6.68
C LEU A 120 -15.61 -4.82 7.09
N GLU A 121 -15.65 -4.18 8.25
CA GLU A 121 -16.77 -3.31 8.63
C GLU A 121 -16.93 -2.14 7.65
N ASN A 122 -15.83 -1.55 7.19
CA ASN A 122 -15.83 -0.42 6.27
C ASN A 122 -15.86 -0.83 4.79
N ALA A 123 -15.23 -1.96 4.44
CA ALA A 123 -15.13 -2.46 3.09
C ALA A 123 -15.35 -3.98 3.05
N PRO A 124 -16.60 -4.47 3.15
CA PRO A 124 -16.92 -5.89 3.35
C PRO A 124 -16.55 -6.79 2.16
N GLU A 125 -16.38 -6.22 0.99
CA GLU A 125 -16.00 -6.97 -0.23
C GLU A 125 -14.49 -6.85 -0.56
N ALA A 126 -13.69 -6.22 0.30
CA ALA A 126 -12.28 -6.05 0.05
C ALA A 126 -11.50 -7.36 0.26
N HIS A 127 -10.54 -7.61 -0.63
CA HIS A 127 -9.50 -8.60 -0.39
C HIS A 127 -8.49 -8.02 0.61
N ILE A 128 -8.08 -8.81 1.60
CA ILE A 128 -7.14 -8.36 2.63
C ILE A 128 -5.87 -9.20 2.58
N ILE A 129 -4.73 -8.50 2.52
CA ILE A 129 -3.41 -9.09 2.73
C ILE A 129 -2.89 -8.57 4.06
N SER A 130 -2.54 -9.47 4.95
CA SER A 130 -2.00 -9.11 6.28
C SER A 130 -1.02 -10.16 6.76
N THR A 131 -0.18 -9.78 7.71
CA THR A 131 0.71 -10.70 8.40
C THR A 131 0.04 -11.26 9.65
N LYS A 132 0.22 -12.54 9.90
CA LYS A 132 -0.30 -13.21 11.09
C LYS A 132 0.63 -13.01 12.29
N GLN A 133 1.92 -13.03 12.05
CA GLN A 133 2.96 -12.89 13.08
C GLN A 133 3.79 -11.62 12.86
N VAL A 134 5.09 -11.76 12.62
CA VAL A 134 6.00 -10.64 12.38
C VAL A 134 6.00 -10.25 10.92
N GLY A 135 5.58 -9.03 10.64
CA GLY A 135 5.71 -8.44 9.30
C GLY A 135 7.09 -7.84 9.11
N THR A 136 7.86 -8.32 8.14
CA THR A 136 9.16 -7.73 7.81
C THR A 136 9.07 -6.80 6.61
N LYS A 137 9.87 -5.72 6.65
CA LYS A 137 9.95 -4.76 5.55
C LYS A 137 10.31 -5.44 4.22
N THR A 138 11.28 -6.34 4.23
CA THR A 138 11.75 -7.04 3.02
C THR A 138 10.62 -7.81 2.33
N ILE A 139 9.80 -8.51 3.09
CA ILE A 139 8.65 -9.26 2.56
C ILE A 139 7.58 -8.30 2.05
N ASN A 140 7.19 -7.36 2.88
CA ASN A 140 6.12 -6.41 2.56
C ASN A 140 6.45 -5.56 1.31
N ASP A 141 7.68 -5.06 1.21
CA ASP A 141 8.09 -4.24 0.06
C ASP A 141 8.14 -5.08 -1.23
N ALA A 142 8.61 -6.33 -1.18
CA ALA A 142 8.60 -7.25 -2.33
C ALA A 142 7.18 -7.58 -2.80
N MET A 143 6.25 -7.80 -1.86
CA MET A 143 4.84 -8.07 -2.17
C MET A 143 4.16 -6.86 -2.79
N LEU A 144 4.38 -5.66 -2.26
CA LEU A 144 3.83 -4.42 -2.80
C LEU A 144 4.34 -4.13 -4.20
N LEU A 145 5.64 -4.36 -4.46
CA LEU A 145 6.20 -4.22 -5.80
C LEU A 145 5.53 -5.16 -6.80
N ALA A 146 5.35 -6.44 -6.45
CA ALA A 146 4.69 -7.42 -7.30
C ALA A 146 3.22 -7.08 -7.54
N LEU A 147 2.52 -6.59 -6.51
CA LEU A 147 1.13 -6.16 -6.58
C LEU A 147 0.96 -4.98 -7.54
N ASN A 148 1.77 -3.94 -7.37
CA ASN A 148 1.72 -2.74 -8.20
C ASN A 148 2.02 -3.04 -9.67
N GLU A 149 2.95 -3.95 -9.94
CA GLU A 149 3.26 -4.38 -11.30
C GLU A 149 2.10 -5.15 -11.96
N ASN A 150 1.41 -6.01 -11.21
CA ASN A 150 0.21 -6.67 -11.70
C ASN A 150 -0.90 -5.66 -12.02
N ILE A 151 -1.16 -4.70 -11.14
CA ILE A 151 -2.16 -3.65 -11.36
C ILE A 151 -1.80 -2.82 -12.59
N ARG A 152 -0.55 -2.36 -12.69
CA ARG A 152 -0.08 -1.55 -13.83
C ARG A 152 -0.18 -2.29 -15.16
N THR A 153 0.10 -3.58 -15.21
CA THR A 153 0.01 -4.38 -16.43
C THR A 153 -1.43 -4.79 -16.78
N GLY A 154 -2.41 -4.43 -15.94
CA GLY A 154 -3.83 -4.73 -16.16
C GLY A 154 -4.15 -6.21 -16.09
N LYS A 155 -3.32 -6.99 -15.43
CA LYS A 155 -3.53 -8.43 -15.23
C LYS A 155 -4.39 -8.68 -14.00
N ASP A 156 -5.33 -9.58 -14.13
CA ASP A 156 -6.08 -10.08 -12.98
C ASP A 156 -5.12 -10.72 -11.97
N ILE A 157 -5.39 -10.47 -10.69
CA ILE A 157 -4.63 -11.10 -9.62
C ILE A 157 -5.26 -12.46 -9.34
N VAL A 158 -4.62 -13.51 -9.84
CA VAL A 158 -4.92 -14.88 -9.46
C VAL A 158 -4.12 -15.20 -8.21
N TRP A 159 -4.78 -15.25 -7.06
CA TRP A 159 -4.12 -15.32 -5.76
C TRP A 159 -3.18 -16.51 -5.60
N ASN A 160 -3.56 -17.69 -6.09
CA ASN A 160 -2.70 -18.88 -6.03
C ASN A 160 -1.39 -18.65 -6.80
N ASP A 161 -1.48 -18.14 -8.03
CA ASP A 161 -0.30 -17.84 -8.85
C ASP A 161 0.56 -16.72 -8.23
N PHE A 162 -0.07 -15.72 -7.63
CA PHE A 162 0.62 -14.64 -6.92
C PHE A 162 1.43 -15.19 -5.74
N TRP A 163 0.82 -16.04 -4.91
CA TRP A 163 1.50 -16.63 -3.76
C TRP A 163 2.60 -17.61 -4.18
N ASP A 164 2.41 -18.38 -5.23
CA ASP A 164 3.46 -19.28 -5.75
C ASP A 164 4.69 -18.51 -6.21
N LYS A 165 4.50 -17.41 -6.94
CA LYS A 165 5.59 -16.53 -7.35
C LYS A 165 6.28 -15.87 -6.15
N MET A 166 5.54 -15.47 -5.14
CA MET A 166 6.11 -14.89 -3.92
C MET A 166 6.91 -15.93 -3.14
N ARG A 167 6.42 -17.18 -3.01
CA ARG A 167 7.16 -18.29 -2.39
C ARG A 167 8.48 -18.56 -3.11
N GLU A 168 8.49 -18.57 -4.42
CA GLU A 168 9.70 -18.75 -5.20
C GLU A 168 10.70 -17.61 -4.96
N LYS A 169 10.22 -16.37 -5.01
CA LYS A 169 11.04 -15.17 -4.82
C LYS A 169 11.61 -15.03 -3.41
N LEU A 170 10.85 -15.43 -2.39
CA LEU A 170 11.16 -15.24 -0.98
C LEU A 170 11.50 -16.54 -0.24
N ARG A 171 11.74 -17.66 -0.95
CA ARG A 171 11.94 -18.98 -0.35
C ARG A 171 13.07 -19.06 0.68
N ASP A 172 14.09 -18.22 0.54
CA ASP A 172 15.23 -18.16 1.45
C ASP A 172 15.00 -17.20 2.63
N ASN A 173 13.83 -16.55 2.69
CA ASN A 173 13.47 -15.66 3.78
C ASN A 173 12.70 -16.43 4.86
N GLN A 174 13.35 -16.60 6.03
CA GLN A 174 12.79 -17.37 7.14
C GLN A 174 11.42 -16.87 7.64
N TYR A 175 11.13 -15.57 7.49
CA TYR A 175 9.89 -14.95 7.96
C TYR A 175 8.73 -15.05 6.97
N PHE A 176 8.97 -15.54 5.76
CA PHE A 176 7.92 -15.66 4.76
C PHE A 176 7.05 -16.91 4.94
N ASN A 177 7.61 -17.94 5.56
CA ASN A 177 6.94 -19.23 5.76
C ASN A 177 6.22 -19.33 7.12
N ASP A 178 6.32 -18.31 7.96
CA ASP A 178 5.63 -18.19 9.27
C ASP A 178 4.28 -17.43 9.10
#